data_e7977036a5435fff23254aec22e18e17
#
_entry.id   e7977036a5435fff23254aec22e18e17
#
_cell.length_a   1.000
_cell.length_b   1.000
_cell.length_c   1.000
_cell.angle_alpha   90.00
_cell.angle_beta   90.00
_cell.angle_gamma   90.00
#
_symmetry.space_group_name_H-M   'P 1'
#
loop_
_entity.id
_entity.type
_entity.pdbx_description
1 polymer ?
#
loop_
_entity_poly.entity_id
_entity_poly.type
_entity_poly.pdbx_seq_one_letter_code
_entity_poly.pdbx_strand_id
1 'polypeptide(L)'
;VTEFESRIEAALLHTHNNDNSAVSDDSFYFKSKYAQVQYPFNEVYYIETSPRPHRVILYTKTDRMEFTASLSDILKQDKRLVQCHRSFAINPRNVVKVDRNEKQIYFPNGATCFISRQKLESTLAVIDRLHR
;
A
#
# COMPACT_ATOMS: atom_id res chain seq x y z
N VAL A 1 -2.73 -20.30 -7.35
CA VAL A 1 -2.60 -20.12 -7.98
C VAL A 1 -2.38 -20.47 -8.17
N THR A 2 -2.32 -20.46 -7.76
CA THR A 2 -2.15 -20.42 -8.44
C THR A 2 -2.03 -20.63 -8.78
N GLU A 3 -2.14 -20.40 -8.47
CA GLU A 3 -1.98 -20.26 -9.27
C GLU A 3 -1.79 -20.28 -9.35
N PHE A 4 -1.85 -20.11 -9.07
CA PHE A 4 -1.52 -20.14 -9.63
C PHE A 4 -1.01 -20.37 -9.54
N GLU A 5 -0.94 -20.92 -9.26
CA GLU A 5 -0.40 -20.78 -9.68
C GLU A 5 -0.17 -20.46 -9.89
N SER A 6 -0.17 -20.75 -9.72
CA SER A 6 0.10 -20.21 -10.47
C SER A 6 0.25 -19.92 -10.65
N ARG A 7 0.07 -19.52 -10.23
CA ARG A 7 0.23 -18.92 -10.91
C ARG A 7 0.69 -18.87 -10.73
N ILE A 8 0.86 -19.24 -10.43
CA ILE A 8 1.37 -18.99 -10.72
C ILE A 8 2.01 -19.14 -10.64
N GLU A 9 2.41 -19.35 -10.61
CA GLU A 9 3.00 -19.17 -10.88
C GLU A 9 3.38 -18.81 -11.09
N ALA A 10 3.41 -19.37 -10.73
CA ALA A 10 3.79 -18.74 -11.23
C ALA A 10 4.11 -18.44 -11.32
N ALA A 11 4.09 -18.65 -11.08
CA ALA A 11 4.39 -17.97 -11.45
C ALA A 11 4.81 -17.95 -11.41
N LEU A 12 4.83 -18.17 -11.30
CA LEU A 12 5.23 -17.89 -11.44
C LEU A 12 5.76 -17.83 -11.67
N LEU A 13 5.76 -18.04 -11.53
CA LEU A 13 6.21 -17.64 -11.97
C LEU A 13 6.72 -17.47 -12.27
N HIS A 14 7.05 -17.45 -12.40
CA HIS A 14 7.65 -16.96 -12.98
C HIS A 14 8.29 -16.72 -13.07
N THR A 15 8.20 -16.88 -12.73
CA THR A 15 8.90 -16.24 -13.14
C THR A 15 9.55 -16.18 -13.05
N HIS A 16 10.03 -16.39 -12.95
CA HIS A 16 10.81 -15.88 -13.22
C HIS A 16 11.46 -15.52 -12.95
N ASN A 17 11.88 -15.91 -12.86
CA ASN A 17 12.67 -15.32 -12.87
C ASN A 17 13.37 -14.90 -12.54
N ASN A 18 13.82 -15.00 -12.44
CA ASN A 18 14.44 -14.43 -12.22
C ASN A 18 14.91 -13.86 -11.71
N ASP A 19 15.32 -13.63 -11.86
CA ASP A 19 15.69 -13.02 -11.30
C ASP A 19 15.59 -12.36 -10.51
N ASN A 20 15.53 -12.06 -10.12
CA ASN A 20 15.28 -11.59 -9.31
C ASN A 20 15.32 -10.68 -8.30
N SER A 21 15.71 -10.35 -7.97
CA SER A 21 15.90 -9.67 -6.69
C SER A 21 15.74 -8.17 -6.78
N ALA A 22 16.20 -7.59 -7.82
CA ALA A 22 16.01 -6.16 -8.11
C ALA A 22 14.51 -5.83 -8.17
N VAL A 23 13.73 -6.77 -8.62
CA VAL A 23 12.28 -6.60 -8.75
C VAL A 23 11.63 -6.42 -7.40
N SER A 24 12.14 -7.10 -6.38
CA SER A 24 11.50 -7.07 -5.06
C SER A 24 11.50 -5.68 -4.43
N ASP A 25 12.47 -4.82 -4.78
CA ASP A 25 12.51 -3.46 -4.24
C ASP A 25 11.39 -2.59 -4.79
N ASP A 26 10.85 -2.94 -5.96
CA ASP A 26 9.79 -2.18 -6.59
C ASP A 26 8.41 -2.76 -6.34
N SER A 27 8.33 -3.76 -5.49
CA SER A 27 7.05 -4.42 -5.20
C SER A 27 6.61 -4.15 -3.77
N PHE A 28 5.30 -3.98 -3.63
CA PHE A 28 4.66 -4.12 -2.34
C PHE A 28 4.40 -5.60 -2.13
N TYR A 29 4.91 -6.16 -1.05
CA TYR A 29 4.73 -7.57 -0.76
C TYR A 29 4.32 -7.74 0.70
N PHE A 30 3.20 -8.41 0.90
CA PHE A 30 2.71 -8.72 2.23
C PHE A 30 2.42 -10.20 2.32
N LYS A 31 2.94 -10.83 3.35
CA LYS A 31 2.72 -12.25 3.57
C LYS A 31 2.39 -12.51 5.02
N SER A 32 1.36 -13.29 5.25
CA SER A 32 0.98 -13.76 6.57
C SER A 32 0.48 -15.19 6.45
N LYS A 33 0.05 -15.74 7.58
CA LYS A 33 -0.57 -17.04 7.63
C LYS A 33 -1.86 -17.10 6.79
N TYR A 34 -2.53 -15.98 6.61
CA TYR A 34 -3.86 -15.93 5.98
C TYR A 34 -3.86 -15.34 4.58
N ALA A 35 -2.84 -14.59 4.20
CA ALA A 35 -2.86 -13.88 2.94
C ALA A 35 -1.46 -13.68 2.40
N GLN A 36 -1.36 -13.62 1.09
CA GLN A 36 -0.12 -13.29 0.41
C GLN A 36 -0.49 -12.36 -0.74
N VAL A 37 0.03 -11.14 -0.72
CA VAL A 37 -0.31 -10.12 -1.69
C VAL A 37 0.97 -9.52 -2.25
N GLN A 38 1.03 -9.39 -3.56
CA GLN A 38 2.16 -8.77 -4.24
C GLN A 38 1.63 -7.85 -5.33
N TYR A 39 2.18 -6.64 -5.39
CA TYR A 39 1.72 -5.64 -6.35
C TYR A 39 2.86 -4.66 -6.64
N PRO A 40 2.97 -4.12 -7.87
CA PRO A 40 3.99 -3.09 -8.12
C PRO A 40 3.82 -1.94 -7.14
N PHE A 41 4.90 -1.56 -6.47
CA PHE A 41 4.79 -0.56 -5.41
C PHE A 41 4.30 0.79 -5.93
N ASN A 42 4.72 1.18 -7.13
CA ASN A 42 4.31 2.46 -7.70
C ASN A 42 2.83 2.49 -8.12
N GLU A 43 2.15 1.35 -8.09
CA GLU A 43 0.71 1.31 -8.34
C GLU A 43 -0.12 1.25 -7.07
N VAL A 44 0.52 1.11 -5.92
CA VAL A 44 -0.18 1.10 -4.64
C VAL A 44 -0.46 2.53 -4.21
N TYR A 45 -1.72 2.84 -3.92
CA TYR A 45 -2.09 4.16 -3.46
C TYR A 45 -2.20 4.21 -1.94
N TYR A 46 -3.09 3.42 -1.35
CA TYR A 46 -3.23 3.41 0.10
C TYR A 46 -3.93 2.13 0.55
N ILE A 47 -3.89 1.91 1.86
CA ILE A 47 -4.53 0.77 2.49
C ILE A 47 -5.42 1.30 3.60
N GLU A 48 -6.64 0.82 3.66
CA GLU A 48 -7.65 1.26 4.61
C GLU A 48 -8.15 0.07 5.43
N THR A 49 -8.43 0.29 6.71
CA THR A 49 -9.07 -0.77 7.50
C THR A 49 -10.48 -1.01 6.97
N SER A 50 -10.83 -2.29 6.84
CA SER A 50 -12.15 -2.68 6.38
C SER A 50 -13.17 -2.56 7.51
N PRO A 51 -14.46 -2.34 7.19
CA PRO A 51 -15.52 -2.48 8.19
C PRO A 51 -15.58 -3.88 8.77
N ARG A 52 -15.08 -4.89 8.05
CA ARG A 52 -15.02 -6.26 8.56
C ARG A 52 -13.83 -6.40 9.49
N PRO A 53 -13.99 -7.14 10.62
CA PRO A 53 -12.87 -7.30 11.56
C PRO A 53 -11.68 -8.01 10.93
N HIS A 54 -10.48 -7.57 11.31
CA HIS A 54 -9.21 -8.20 10.91
C HIS A 54 -8.95 -8.19 9.41
N ARG A 55 -9.54 -7.25 8.68
CA ARG A 55 -9.34 -7.14 7.24
C ARG A 55 -8.97 -5.72 6.86
N VAL A 56 -8.24 -5.61 5.75
CA VAL A 56 -7.86 -4.32 5.17
C VAL A 56 -8.23 -4.31 3.70
N ILE A 57 -8.32 -3.12 3.12
CA ILE A 57 -8.59 -2.94 1.70
C ILE A 57 -7.39 -2.22 1.09
N LEU A 58 -6.76 -2.85 0.11
CA LEU A 58 -5.65 -2.27 -0.64
C LEU A 58 -6.22 -1.59 -1.88
N TYR A 59 -5.91 -0.30 -2.05
CA TYR A 59 -6.32 0.47 -3.23
C TYR A 59 -5.12 0.71 -4.12
N THR A 60 -5.26 0.36 -5.39
CA THR A 60 -4.20 0.50 -6.37
C THR A 60 -4.68 1.38 -7.52
N LYS A 61 -3.80 1.56 -8.49
CA LYS A 61 -4.10 2.37 -9.67
C LYS A 61 -5.37 1.91 -10.39
N THR A 62 -5.59 0.61 -10.46
CA THR A 62 -6.69 0.03 -11.25
C THR A 62 -7.65 -0.80 -10.43
N ASP A 63 -7.25 -1.23 -9.24
CA ASP A 63 -8.01 -2.22 -8.49
C ASP A 63 -8.13 -1.87 -7.04
N ARG A 64 -8.98 -2.63 -6.37
CA ARG A 64 -8.95 -2.69 -4.92
C ARG A 64 -9.16 -4.14 -4.51
N MET A 65 -8.55 -4.53 -3.40
CA MET A 65 -8.71 -5.89 -2.91
C MET A 65 -8.73 -5.90 -1.39
N GLU A 66 -9.58 -6.73 -0.84
CA GLU A 66 -9.72 -6.89 0.60
C GLU A 66 -9.08 -8.21 1.03
N PHE A 67 -8.31 -8.18 2.11
CA PHE A 67 -7.67 -9.40 2.61
C PHE A 67 -7.48 -9.33 4.11
N THR A 68 -7.21 -10.49 4.72
CA THR A 68 -7.02 -10.60 6.17
C THR A 68 -5.66 -10.07 6.56
N ALA A 69 -5.65 -8.98 7.31
CA ALA A 69 -4.43 -8.34 7.80
C ALA A 69 -4.79 -7.19 8.73
N SER A 70 -3.79 -6.68 9.44
CA SER A 70 -3.93 -5.43 10.18
C SER A 70 -2.98 -4.41 9.57
N LEU A 71 -3.29 -3.12 9.74
CA LEU A 71 -2.40 -2.07 9.28
C LEU A 71 -1.02 -2.15 9.94
N SER A 72 -0.99 -2.49 11.23
CA SER A 72 0.29 -2.57 11.93
C SER A 72 1.18 -3.66 11.35
N ASP A 73 0.61 -4.79 10.96
CA ASP A 73 1.39 -5.87 10.33
C ASP A 73 1.95 -5.43 8.98
N ILE A 74 1.13 -4.75 8.20
CA ILE A 74 1.54 -4.25 6.89
C ILE A 74 2.67 -3.24 7.04
N LEU A 75 2.54 -2.32 7.99
CA LEU A 75 3.56 -1.29 8.23
C LEU A 75 4.87 -1.88 8.73
N LYS A 76 4.81 -3.00 9.46
CA LYS A 76 6.02 -3.70 9.88
C LYS A 76 6.75 -4.33 8.70
N GLN A 77 6.01 -4.82 7.73
CA GLN A 77 6.62 -5.51 6.59
C GLN A 77 7.08 -4.56 5.50
N ASP A 78 6.42 -3.41 5.34
CA ASP A 78 6.83 -2.43 4.33
C ASP A 78 6.96 -1.06 4.98
N LYS A 79 8.19 -0.65 5.22
CA LYS A 79 8.49 0.61 5.91
C LYS A 79 8.35 1.83 5.01
N ARG A 80 8.11 1.64 3.73
CA ARG A 80 7.91 2.75 2.80
C ARG A 80 6.52 3.36 2.91
N LEU A 81 5.57 2.60 3.45
CA LEU A 81 4.22 3.10 3.68
C LEU A 81 4.19 3.97 4.94
N VAL A 82 3.33 4.95 4.95
CA VAL A 82 3.20 5.90 6.06
C VAL A 82 1.80 5.84 6.63
N GLN A 83 1.69 5.65 7.92
CA GLN A 83 0.38 5.70 8.58
C GLN A 83 0.01 7.16 8.83
N CYS A 84 -0.97 7.65 8.11
CA CYS A 84 -1.43 9.04 8.24
C CYS A 84 -2.67 9.18 9.11
N HIS A 85 -3.28 8.06 9.44
CA HIS A 85 -4.51 8.02 10.23
C HIS A 85 -4.62 6.60 10.79
N ARG A 86 -5.33 6.42 11.91
CA ARG A 86 -5.43 5.07 12.48
C ARG A 86 -6.05 4.06 11.52
N SER A 87 -6.79 4.54 10.53
CA SER A 87 -7.46 3.67 9.55
C SER A 87 -6.79 3.67 8.18
N PHE A 88 -5.74 4.45 7.96
CA PHE A 88 -5.13 4.61 6.64
C PHE A 88 -3.61 4.51 6.71
N ALA A 89 -3.06 3.76 5.77
CA ALA A 89 -1.62 3.77 5.47
C ALA A 89 -1.48 4.12 4.00
N ILE A 90 -0.61 5.07 3.68
CA ILE A 90 -0.50 5.59 2.32
C ILE A 90 0.86 5.28 1.72
N ASN A 91 0.90 5.24 0.38
CA ASN A 91 2.14 5.30 -0.36
C ASN A 91 2.40 6.77 -0.69
N PRO A 92 3.34 7.42 0.01
CA PRO A 92 3.53 8.86 -0.16
C PRO A 92 4.04 9.24 -1.55
N ARG A 93 4.60 8.29 -2.30
CA ARG A 93 5.08 8.56 -3.66
C ARG A 93 3.96 8.89 -4.64
N ASN A 94 2.75 8.40 -4.37
CA ASN A 94 1.63 8.57 -5.28
C ASN A 94 0.69 9.70 -4.88
N VAL A 95 1.02 10.45 -3.86
CA VAL A 95 0.22 11.58 -3.42
C VAL A 95 0.37 12.72 -4.44
N VAL A 96 -0.76 13.26 -4.90
CA VAL A 96 -0.72 14.36 -5.86
C VAL A 96 -1.10 15.70 -5.22
N LYS A 97 -1.78 15.68 -4.07
CA LYS A 97 -2.21 16.91 -3.42
C LYS A 97 -2.48 16.65 -1.95
N VAL A 98 -2.17 17.62 -1.12
CA VAL A 98 -2.52 17.59 0.30
C VAL A 98 -3.29 18.88 0.61
N ASP A 99 -4.46 18.72 1.23
CA ASP A 99 -5.23 19.84 1.74
C ASP A 99 -5.03 19.92 3.25
N ARG A 100 -4.26 20.90 3.70
CA ARG A 100 -3.96 21.02 5.12
C ARG A 100 -5.17 21.40 5.96
N ASN A 101 -6.06 22.20 5.40
CA ASN A 101 -7.24 22.65 6.13
C ASN A 101 -8.23 21.50 6.35
N GLU A 102 -8.45 20.73 5.29
CA GLU A 102 -9.37 19.59 5.35
C GLU A 102 -8.71 18.33 5.87
N LYS A 103 -7.38 18.33 5.99
CA LYS A 103 -6.58 17.19 6.42
C LYS A 103 -6.86 15.99 5.54
N GLN A 104 -6.75 16.19 4.22
CA GLN A 104 -6.98 15.16 3.23
C GLN A 104 -5.82 15.05 2.27
N ILE A 105 -5.60 13.83 1.81
CA ILE A 105 -4.58 13.50 0.82
C ILE A 105 -5.29 12.98 -0.41
N TYR A 106 -4.86 13.45 -1.59
CA TYR A 106 -5.45 13.07 -2.86
C TYR A 106 -4.48 12.23 -3.68
N PHE A 107 -5.04 11.25 -4.38
CA PHE A 107 -4.31 10.34 -5.27
C PHE A 107 -4.75 10.57 -6.72
N PRO A 108 -3.96 10.08 -7.70
CA PRO A 108 -4.25 10.38 -9.12
C PRO A 108 -5.62 9.97 -9.60
N ASN A 109 -6.22 8.93 -8.99
CA ASN A 109 -7.55 8.46 -9.40
C ASN A 109 -8.69 9.22 -8.73
N GLY A 110 -8.39 10.30 -8.00
CA GLY A 110 -9.41 11.07 -7.29
C GLY A 110 -9.73 10.54 -5.90
N ALA A 111 -9.15 9.43 -5.50
CA ALA A 111 -9.37 8.89 -4.16
C ALA A 111 -8.73 9.78 -3.11
N THR A 112 -9.28 9.78 -1.91
CA THR A 112 -8.79 10.60 -0.81
C THR A 112 -8.62 9.79 0.46
N CYS A 113 -7.68 10.21 1.30
CA CYS A 113 -7.49 9.67 2.64
C CYS A 113 -7.46 10.82 3.63
N PHE A 114 -7.90 10.53 4.85
CA PHE A 114 -7.82 11.51 5.93
C PHE A 114 -6.47 11.43 6.63
N ILE A 115 -6.01 12.58 7.15
CA ILE A 115 -4.81 12.65 7.98
C ILE A 115 -5.25 13.03 9.39
N SER A 116 -4.78 12.29 10.40
CA SER A 116 -5.08 12.67 11.77
C SER A 116 -4.26 13.91 12.15
N ARG A 117 -4.79 14.69 13.07
CA ARG A 117 -4.10 15.90 13.54
C ARG A 117 -2.71 15.57 14.04
N GLN A 118 -2.56 14.50 14.77
CA GLN A 118 -1.29 14.10 15.36
C GLN A 118 -0.24 13.71 14.32
N LYS A 119 -0.69 13.23 13.16
CA LYS A 119 0.22 12.72 12.13
C LYS A 119 0.43 13.69 10.99
N LEU A 120 -0.18 14.85 11.05
CA LEU A 120 -0.15 15.79 9.94
C LEU A 120 1.29 16.22 9.59
N GLU A 121 2.04 16.69 10.57
CA GLU A 121 3.38 17.21 10.30
C GLU A 121 4.34 16.11 9.85
N SER A 122 4.30 14.95 10.49
CA SER A 122 5.19 13.86 10.11
C SER A 122 4.87 13.32 8.72
N THR A 123 3.59 13.23 8.38
CA THR A 123 3.16 12.78 7.06
C THR A 123 3.60 13.76 5.98
N LEU A 124 3.38 15.05 6.22
CA LEU A 124 3.79 16.08 5.26
C LEU A 124 5.29 16.10 5.05
N ALA A 125 6.07 15.87 6.11
CA ALA A 125 7.52 15.84 6.00
C ALA A 125 7.98 14.70 5.07
N VAL A 126 7.37 13.53 5.17
CA VAL A 126 7.72 12.41 4.31
C VAL A 126 7.36 12.70 2.85
N ILE A 127 6.15 13.20 2.62
CA ILE A 127 5.69 13.53 1.28
C ILE A 127 6.62 14.58 0.65
N ASP A 128 6.96 15.60 1.42
CA ASP A 128 7.80 16.68 0.95
C ASP A 128 9.18 16.19 0.52
N ARG A 129 9.78 15.31 1.31
CA ARG A 129 11.08 14.73 0.96
C ARG A 129 11.07 13.97 -0.35
N LEU A 130 9.99 13.25 -0.60
CA LEU A 130 9.89 12.40 -1.80
C LEU A 130 9.58 13.17 -3.05
N HIS A 131 8.99 14.36 -2.92
CA HIS A 131 8.54 15.15 -4.07
C HIS A 131 9.39 16.40 -4.33
N ARG A 132 10.53 16.48 -3.69
CA ARG A 132 11.47 17.59 -3.96
C ARG A 132 12.20 17.45 -5.26
#